data_449f9ad4f7b7723ef1a8462657b90cbe
#
_entry.id   449f9ad4f7b7723ef1a8462657b90cbe
#
_cell.length_a   1.000
_cell.length_b   1.000
_cell.length_c   1.000
_cell.angle_alpha   90.00
_cell.angle_beta   90.00
_cell.angle_gamma   90.00
#
_symmetry.space_group_name_H-M   'P 1'
#
loop_
_entity.id
_entity.type
_entity.pdbx_description
1 polymer ?
#
loop_
_entity_poly.entity_id
_entity_poly.type
_entity_poly.pdbx_seq_one_letter_code
_entity_poly.pdbx_strand_id
1 'polypeptide(L)'
;TTVLDKSFRLPNKIANFAKSIVKRIDRRYEKEWSSRDDEGLLEYHTKFDYINMSKGEWLVLARTHYLLQPIEAQCRREGWFYSKNNVPSVRKSLITSIQDWEKLRKGESISSAAVRKMYQFFKSDGNVTKKGRGLKNVTEYETFSLQNLQNDYGLRTSGIWHEAFDNLSIYEREYMIALLRRGEKLTEEPRVRLSTIHAAKGKECQHVVLLTDLSRKAWTQMQVHENDELRTFYV
;
A
#
# COMPACT_ATOMS: atom_id res chain seq x y z
N THR A 1 -41.14 -0.60 7.36
CA THR A 1 -39.68 -0.47 7.12
C THR A 1 -39.05 -0.10 8.45
N THR A 2 -38.16 -0.96 8.99
CA THR A 2 -37.44 -0.66 10.23
C THR A 2 -36.31 0.31 9.92
N VAL A 3 -36.27 1.44 10.62
CA VAL A 3 -35.19 2.41 10.51
C VAL A 3 -34.13 2.08 11.56
N LEU A 4 -32.88 1.89 11.15
CA LEU A 4 -31.77 1.76 12.11
C LEU A 4 -31.48 3.15 12.67
N ASP A 5 -31.61 3.30 13.96
CA ASP A 5 -31.51 4.57 14.69
C ASP A 5 -30.18 4.76 15.43
N LYS A 6 -29.32 3.74 15.49
CA LYS A 6 -27.99 3.83 16.11
C LYS A 6 -26.89 3.37 15.15
N SER A 7 -25.84 4.18 15.01
CA SER A 7 -24.59 3.82 14.34
C SER A 7 -23.57 3.32 15.35
N PHE A 8 -23.13 2.08 15.21
CA PHE A 8 -22.07 1.49 16.04
C PHE A 8 -20.65 1.79 15.53
N ARG A 9 -20.56 2.47 14.38
CA ARG A 9 -19.29 2.75 13.69
C ARG A 9 -18.76 4.15 13.96
N LEU A 10 -19.64 5.15 13.90
CA LEU A 10 -19.27 6.55 13.87
C LEU A 10 -19.25 7.19 15.25
N PRO A 11 -18.11 7.75 15.68
CA PRO A 11 -18.03 8.61 16.85
C PRO A 11 -18.85 9.90 16.69
N ASN A 12 -19.17 10.58 17.78
CA ASN A 12 -20.00 11.77 17.81
C ASN A 12 -19.55 12.88 16.85
N LYS A 13 -18.28 13.28 16.89
CA LYS A 13 -17.76 14.37 16.05
C LYS A 13 -17.86 14.03 14.55
N ILE A 14 -17.53 12.78 14.18
CA ILE A 14 -17.62 12.32 12.79
C ILE A 14 -19.10 12.25 12.34
N ALA A 15 -19.98 11.72 13.19
CA ALA A 15 -21.41 11.66 12.91
C ALA A 15 -22.02 13.05 12.70
N ASN A 16 -21.67 14.02 13.55
CA ASN A 16 -22.15 15.39 13.42
C ASN A 16 -21.62 16.07 12.14
N PHE A 17 -20.35 15.82 11.79
CA PHE A 17 -19.79 16.30 10.54
C PHE A 17 -20.52 15.69 9.32
N ALA A 18 -20.73 14.37 9.31
CA ALA A 18 -21.48 13.69 8.26
C ALA A 18 -22.91 14.23 8.13
N LYS A 19 -23.62 14.43 9.27
CA LYS A 19 -24.94 15.06 9.27
C LYS A 19 -24.95 16.48 8.67
N SER A 20 -23.88 17.27 8.91
CA SER A 20 -23.77 18.61 8.34
C SER A 20 -23.67 18.59 6.80
N ILE A 21 -22.96 17.59 6.25
CA ILE A 21 -22.87 17.38 4.79
C ILE A 21 -24.23 17.00 4.21
N VAL A 22 -24.92 16.02 4.85
CA VAL A 22 -26.24 15.55 4.36
C VAL A 22 -27.27 16.67 4.38
N LYS A 23 -27.26 17.56 5.38
CA LYS A 23 -28.18 18.70 5.45
C LYS A 23 -28.09 19.65 4.26
N ARG A 24 -26.97 19.67 3.54
CA ARG A 24 -26.79 20.46 2.30
C ARG A 24 -27.40 19.81 1.06
N ILE A 25 -27.82 18.54 1.13
CA ILE A 25 -28.42 17.82 0.01
C ILE A 25 -29.91 18.15 -0.05
N ASP A 26 -30.42 18.73 -1.14
CA ASP A 26 -31.81 19.17 -1.28
C ASP A 26 -32.81 18.02 -1.24
N ARG A 27 -32.53 16.94 -2.00
CA ARG A 27 -33.39 15.75 -2.05
C ARG A 27 -32.81 14.66 -1.19
N ARG A 28 -33.17 14.64 0.08
CA ARG A 28 -32.76 13.63 1.04
C ARG A 28 -33.94 13.06 1.80
N TYR A 29 -33.79 11.85 2.29
CA TYR A 29 -34.69 11.29 3.28
C TYR A 29 -34.23 11.75 4.67
N GLU A 30 -35.12 12.41 5.42
CA GLU A 30 -34.79 12.80 6.79
C GLU A 30 -34.83 11.57 7.67
N LYS A 31 -33.72 11.32 8.34
CA LYS A 31 -33.54 10.19 9.23
C LYS A 31 -32.84 10.66 10.50
N GLU A 32 -33.47 10.38 11.63
CA GLU A 32 -32.82 10.56 12.92
C GLU A 32 -32.05 9.29 13.26
N TRP A 33 -30.81 9.46 13.67
CA TRP A 33 -29.95 8.41 14.14
C TRP A 33 -28.89 8.96 15.10
N SER A 34 -28.45 8.14 16.05
CA SER A 34 -27.40 8.45 17.02
C SER A 34 -26.07 7.80 16.63
N SER A 35 -24.97 8.40 17.09
CA SER A 35 -23.61 7.86 16.98
C SER A 35 -23.38 6.80 18.08
N ARG A 36 -22.21 6.15 18.04
CA ARG A 36 -21.71 5.41 19.19
C ARG A 36 -21.28 6.37 20.31
N ASP A 37 -21.11 5.83 21.52
CA ASP A 37 -20.92 6.62 22.74
C ASP A 37 -19.47 7.10 22.95
N ASP A 38 -18.73 7.47 21.90
CA ASP A 38 -17.42 8.11 21.98
C ASP A 38 -17.35 9.41 21.16
N GLU A 39 -16.50 10.33 21.57
CA GLU A 39 -16.37 11.62 20.90
C GLU A 39 -15.67 11.53 19.56
N GLY A 40 -14.63 10.70 19.45
CA GLY A 40 -13.74 10.66 18.29
C GLY A 40 -12.91 11.94 18.10
N LEU A 41 -12.10 11.96 17.06
CA LEU A 41 -11.25 13.09 16.71
C LEU A 41 -11.53 13.51 15.26
N LEU A 42 -11.71 14.81 15.03
CA LEU A 42 -11.81 15.42 13.71
C LEU A 42 -10.83 16.57 13.64
N GLU A 43 -9.90 16.49 12.69
CA GLU A 43 -8.87 17.51 12.45
C GLU A 43 -8.91 17.98 11.01
N TYR A 44 -8.46 19.22 10.78
CA TYR A 44 -8.36 19.81 9.45
C TYR A 44 -6.91 20.19 9.18
N HIS A 45 -6.37 19.69 8.08
CA HIS A 45 -5.02 19.99 7.66
C HIS A 45 -5.02 20.63 6.27
N THR A 46 -4.22 21.68 6.09
CA THR A 46 -4.06 22.35 4.79
C THR A 46 -3.09 21.63 3.87
N LYS A 47 -2.22 20.79 4.44
CA LYS A 47 -1.24 19.99 3.70
C LYS A 47 -1.19 18.58 4.26
N PHE A 48 -1.08 17.61 3.38
CA PHE A 48 -0.95 16.20 3.75
C PHE A 48 0.36 15.91 4.50
N ASP A 49 1.43 16.66 4.22
CA ASP A 49 2.76 16.49 4.83
C ASP A 49 2.74 16.61 6.38
N TYR A 50 1.71 17.24 6.94
CA TYR A 50 1.54 17.34 8.39
C TYR A 50 0.97 16.06 9.04
N ILE A 51 0.52 15.09 8.24
CA ILE A 51 -0.09 13.86 8.74
C ILE A 51 0.99 12.78 8.88
N ASN A 52 1.27 12.40 10.12
CA ASN A 52 2.24 11.35 10.42
C ASN A 52 1.57 9.98 10.51
N MET A 53 1.72 9.17 9.47
CA MET A 53 1.19 7.81 9.40
C MET A 53 2.21 6.74 9.84
N SER A 54 3.17 7.08 10.70
CA SER A 54 4.20 6.14 11.15
C SER A 54 3.69 5.01 12.04
N LYS A 55 2.51 5.16 12.64
CA LYS A 55 1.87 4.18 13.52
C LYS A 55 0.38 4.08 13.23
N GLY A 56 -0.22 2.94 13.62
CA GLY A 56 -1.66 2.69 13.45
C GLY A 56 -2.05 2.30 12.03
N GLU A 57 -3.33 2.02 11.85
CA GLU A 57 -3.94 1.71 10.55
C GLU A 57 -4.56 2.95 9.95
N TRP A 58 -4.29 3.18 8.68
CA TRP A 58 -4.70 4.38 7.96
C TRP A 58 -5.43 4.03 6.67
N LEU A 59 -6.51 4.75 6.40
CA LEU A 59 -7.23 4.73 5.15
C LEU A 59 -7.22 6.14 4.56
N VAL A 60 -6.52 6.33 3.45
CA VAL A 60 -6.46 7.62 2.75
C VAL A 60 -7.38 7.57 1.55
N LEU A 61 -8.32 8.48 1.51
CA LEU A 61 -9.39 8.55 0.52
C LEU A 61 -9.26 9.79 -0.35
N ALA A 62 -9.44 9.62 -1.64
CA ALA A 62 -9.52 10.72 -2.60
C ALA A 62 -10.69 10.51 -3.58
N ARG A 63 -11.13 11.60 -4.21
CA ARG A 63 -12.18 11.53 -5.25
C ARG A 63 -11.74 10.72 -6.47
N THR A 64 -10.44 10.79 -6.83
CA THR A 64 -9.85 10.09 -7.97
C THR A 64 -8.46 9.55 -7.65
N HIS A 65 -8.04 8.53 -8.38
CA HIS A 65 -6.74 7.87 -8.17
C HIS A 65 -5.54 8.80 -8.38
N TYR A 66 -5.65 9.78 -9.28
CA TYR A 66 -4.52 10.65 -9.56
C TYR A 66 -4.19 11.57 -8.36
N LEU A 67 -5.20 11.94 -7.56
CA LEU A 67 -5.01 12.73 -6.33
C LEU A 67 -4.24 11.96 -5.24
N LEU A 68 -4.13 10.64 -5.35
CA LEU A 68 -3.34 9.82 -4.43
C LEU A 68 -1.85 9.78 -4.78
N GLN A 69 -1.42 10.25 -5.96
CA GLN A 69 -0.01 10.19 -6.38
C GLN A 69 0.97 10.90 -5.43
N PRO A 70 0.68 12.12 -4.95
CA PRO A 70 1.54 12.79 -3.97
C PRO A 70 1.67 11.99 -2.66
N ILE A 71 0.58 11.33 -2.26
CA ILE A 71 0.53 10.50 -1.05
C ILE A 71 1.38 9.23 -1.22
N GLU A 72 1.31 8.59 -2.40
CA GLU A 72 2.19 7.46 -2.73
C GLU A 72 3.67 7.87 -2.67
N ALA A 73 3.99 9.03 -3.23
CA ALA A 73 5.36 9.57 -3.20
C ALA A 73 5.83 9.81 -1.76
N GLN A 74 4.95 10.33 -0.89
CA GLN A 74 5.27 10.51 0.52
C GLN A 74 5.42 9.17 1.24
N CYS A 75 4.52 8.20 1.05
CA CYS A 75 4.66 6.87 1.63
C CYS A 75 6.00 6.23 1.25
N ARG A 76 6.43 6.38 -0.01
CA ARG A 76 7.73 5.89 -0.47
C ARG A 76 8.90 6.60 0.21
N ARG A 77 8.88 7.93 0.26
CA ARG A 77 9.90 8.75 0.91
C ARG A 77 10.04 8.43 2.39
N GLU A 78 8.89 8.30 3.07
CA GLU A 78 8.84 8.04 4.49
C GLU A 78 9.05 6.56 4.86
N GLY A 79 9.06 5.64 3.91
CA GLY A 79 9.16 4.20 4.15
C GLY A 79 7.92 3.65 4.87
N TRP A 80 6.72 4.10 4.53
CA TRP A 80 5.48 3.51 5.01
C TRP A 80 4.98 2.45 4.05
N PHE A 81 4.69 1.26 4.56
CA PHE A 81 4.15 0.17 3.75
C PHE A 81 2.68 0.44 3.44
N TYR A 82 2.37 0.58 2.15
CA TYR A 82 1.01 0.90 1.71
C TYR A 82 0.48 -0.07 0.65
N SER A 83 -0.84 -0.10 0.52
CA SER A 83 -1.54 -0.67 -0.63
C SER A 83 -2.33 0.39 -1.36
N LYS A 84 -2.48 0.22 -2.69
CA LYS A 84 -3.37 1.02 -3.53
C LYS A 84 -4.32 0.09 -4.24
N ASN A 85 -5.63 0.30 -4.08
CA ASN A 85 -6.66 -0.60 -4.60
C ASN A 85 -6.44 -2.07 -4.20
N ASN A 86 -6.09 -2.31 -2.94
CA ASN A 86 -5.75 -3.61 -2.36
C ASN A 86 -4.49 -4.28 -2.97
N VAL A 87 -3.71 -3.56 -3.79
CA VAL A 87 -2.43 -4.05 -4.30
C VAL A 87 -1.31 -3.48 -3.44
N PRO A 88 -0.50 -4.31 -2.77
CA PRO A 88 0.64 -3.85 -1.98
C PRO A 88 1.67 -3.10 -2.83
N SER A 89 2.29 -2.09 -2.24
CA SER A 89 3.32 -1.26 -2.88
C SER A 89 4.63 -1.99 -3.19
N VAL A 90 4.84 -3.15 -2.56
CA VAL A 90 5.97 -4.04 -2.82
C VAL A 90 5.46 -5.42 -3.24
N ARG A 91 6.05 -5.96 -4.28
CA ARG A 91 5.72 -7.30 -4.79
C ARG A 91 6.12 -8.38 -3.78
N LYS A 92 5.21 -9.30 -3.48
CA LYS A 92 5.49 -10.44 -2.59
C LYS A 92 6.70 -11.25 -3.06
N SER A 93 6.91 -11.39 -4.37
CA SER A 93 8.07 -12.07 -4.93
C SER A 93 9.40 -11.39 -4.57
N LEU A 94 9.45 -10.05 -4.49
CA LEU A 94 10.64 -9.34 -4.05
C LEU A 94 10.94 -9.60 -2.58
N ILE A 95 9.91 -9.51 -1.72
CA ILE A 95 10.04 -9.75 -0.28
C ILE A 95 10.59 -11.16 -0.02
N THR A 96 9.98 -12.18 -0.64
CA THR A 96 10.43 -13.57 -0.47
C THR A 96 11.83 -13.78 -1.04
N SER A 97 12.15 -13.16 -2.19
CA SER A 97 13.49 -13.30 -2.77
C SER A 97 14.59 -12.65 -1.91
N ILE A 98 14.30 -11.54 -1.24
CA ILE A 98 15.23 -10.96 -0.27
C ILE A 98 15.44 -11.88 0.93
N GLN A 99 14.36 -12.47 1.45
CA GLN A 99 14.45 -13.43 2.56
C GLN A 99 15.26 -14.68 2.16
N ASP A 100 15.03 -15.23 0.98
CA ASP A 100 15.75 -16.39 0.46
C ASP A 100 17.22 -16.05 0.18
N TRP A 101 17.51 -14.85 -0.32
CA TRP A 101 18.89 -14.38 -0.48
C TRP A 101 19.64 -14.29 0.85
N GLU A 102 19.00 -13.75 1.89
CA GLU A 102 19.63 -13.65 3.21
C GLU A 102 19.81 -15.03 3.88
N LYS A 103 18.95 -16.03 3.60
CA LYS A 103 19.18 -17.44 3.98
C LYS A 103 20.45 -17.98 3.31
N LEU A 104 20.59 -17.82 1.99
CA LEU A 104 21.80 -18.22 1.27
C LEU A 104 23.07 -17.59 1.86
N ARG A 105 23.02 -16.31 2.17
CA ARG A 105 24.17 -15.60 2.78
C ARG A 105 24.51 -16.11 4.18
N LYS A 106 23.55 -16.67 4.90
CA LYS A 106 23.75 -17.33 6.20
C LYS A 106 24.21 -18.79 6.08
N GLY A 107 24.40 -19.31 4.87
CA GLY A 107 24.82 -20.67 4.61
C GLY A 107 23.68 -21.68 4.52
N GLU A 108 22.43 -21.22 4.54
CA GLU A 108 21.27 -22.09 4.32
C GLU A 108 21.09 -22.39 2.83
N SER A 109 20.34 -23.45 2.51
CA SER A 109 19.96 -23.79 1.12
C SER A 109 18.53 -23.38 0.83
N ILE A 110 18.23 -23.06 -0.43
CA ILE A 110 16.91 -22.71 -0.91
C ILE A 110 16.49 -23.62 -2.09
N SER A 111 15.19 -23.75 -2.32
CA SER A 111 14.65 -24.60 -3.40
C SER A 111 14.92 -24.01 -4.78
N SER A 112 14.90 -24.86 -5.81
CA SER A 112 15.00 -24.46 -7.22
C SER A 112 13.95 -23.42 -7.62
N ALA A 113 12.72 -23.55 -7.12
CA ALA A 113 11.64 -22.59 -7.35
C ALA A 113 11.96 -21.20 -6.75
N ALA A 114 12.57 -21.15 -5.56
CA ALA A 114 13.02 -19.90 -4.94
C ALA A 114 14.14 -19.26 -5.75
N VAL A 115 15.14 -20.04 -6.22
CA VAL A 115 16.22 -19.54 -7.09
C VAL A 115 15.66 -18.94 -8.38
N ARG A 116 14.70 -19.63 -9.05
CA ARG A 116 14.07 -19.12 -10.28
C ARG A 116 13.37 -17.77 -10.06
N LYS A 117 12.68 -17.60 -8.93
CA LYS A 117 12.02 -16.34 -8.57
C LYS A 117 13.05 -15.24 -8.27
N MET A 118 14.06 -15.58 -7.50
CA MET A 118 15.13 -14.66 -7.10
C MET A 118 15.94 -14.18 -8.30
N TYR A 119 16.24 -15.06 -9.26
CA TYR A 119 17.04 -14.72 -10.46
C TYR A 119 16.35 -13.72 -11.40
N GLN A 120 15.04 -13.46 -11.24
CA GLN A 120 14.35 -12.39 -11.95
C GLN A 120 14.83 -10.98 -11.55
N PHE A 121 15.40 -10.86 -10.34
CA PHE A 121 15.93 -9.61 -9.81
C PHE A 121 17.39 -9.35 -10.16
N PHE A 122 18.01 -10.24 -10.92
CA PHE A 122 19.35 -10.05 -11.46
C PHE A 122 19.29 -9.70 -12.95
N LYS A 123 20.18 -8.82 -13.40
CA LYS A 123 20.33 -8.53 -14.82
C LYS A 123 20.90 -9.74 -15.55
N SER A 124 20.48 -9.92 -16.80
CA SER A 124 21.10 -10.89 -17.69
C SER A 124 22.52 -10.43 -17.97
N ASP A 125 23.49 -11.27 -17.64
CA ASP A 125 24.93 -10.99 -17.73
C ASP A 125 25.44 -9.87 -16.80
N GLY A 126 24.68 -9.58 -15.74
CA GLY A 126 25.10 -8.78 -14.60
C GLY A 126 25.69 -9.64 -13.49
N ASN A 127 25.06 -9.59 -12.30
CA ASN A 127 25.45 -10.42 -11.15
C ASN A 127 25.11 -11.92 -11.33
N VAL A 128 24.43 -12.29 -12.43
CA VAL A 128 24.22 -13.68 -12.88
C VAL A 128 24.53 -13.77 -14.37
N THR A 129 25.30 -14.79 -14.79
CA THR A 129 25.59 -15.02 -16.20
C THR A 129 24.31 -15.34 -16.98
N LYS A 130 24.27 -14.99 -18.28
CA LYS A 130 23.16 -15.30 -19.17
C LYS A 130 22.81 -16.81 -19.18
N LYS A 131 23.85 -17.68 -19.19
CA LYS A 131 23.71 -19.14 -19.16
C LYS A 131 23.18 -19.61 -17.79
N GLY A 132 23.71 -19.11 -16.68
CA GLY A 132 23.32 -19.49 -15.33
C GLY A 132 21.88 -19.08 -15.01
N ARG A 133 21.43 -17.90 -15.47
CA ARG A 133 20.07 -17.41 -15.24
C ARG A 133 18.99 -18.35 -15.76
N GLY A 134 19.28 -19.16 -16.79
CA GLY A 134 18.32 -20.10 -17.36
C GLY A 134 18.04 -21.32 -16.50
N LEU A 135 18.88 -21.63 -15.49
CA LEU A 135 18.78 -22.79 -14.61
C LEU A 135 18.38 -24.06 -15.39
N LYS A 136 19.10 -24.34 -16.50
CA LYS A 136 18.85 -25.52 -17.32
C LYS A 136 19.18 -26.79 -16.55
N ASN A 137 18.40 -27.84 -16.75
CA ASN A 137 18.58 -29.16 -16.14
C ASN A 137 18.41 -29.23 -14.61
N VAL A 138 17.72 -28.26 -14.01
CA VAL A 138 17.42 -28.26 -12.58
C VAL A 138 16.07 -28.93 -12.33
N THR A 139 16.03 -29.91 -11.45
CA THR A 139 14.80 -30.58 -11.01
C THR A 139 14.06 -29.75 -9.97
N GLU A 140 12.76 -30.00 -9.78
CA GLU A 140 11.95 -29.25 -8.81
C GLU A 140 12.35 -29.50 -7.34
N TYR A 141 12.99 -30.63 -7.08
CA TYR A 141 13.33 -31.09 -5.72
C TYR A 141 14.75 -30.71 -5.29
N GLU A 142 15.53 -30.07 -6.17
CA GLU A 142 16.88 -29.67 -5.82
C GLU A 142 16.88 -28.44 -4.91
N THR A 143 17.84 -28.44 -3.99
CA THR A 143 18.17 -27.29 -3.13
C THR A 143 19.57 -26.78 -3.47
N PHE A 144 19.77 -25.48 -3.31
CA PHE A 144 20.99 -24.80 -3.71
C PHE A 144 21.53 -23.98 -2.55
N SER A 145 22.82 -24.15 -2.29
CA SER A 145 23.61 -23.24 -1.45
C SER A 145 24.15 -22.07 -2.30
N LEU A 146 24.61 -21.03 -1.64
CA LEU A 146 25.29 -19.91 -2.31
C LEU A 146 26.45 -20.38 -3.17
N GLN A 147 27.26 -21.29 -2.66
CA GLN A 147 28.43 -21.84 -3.34
C GLN A 147 28.06 -22.65 -4.60
N ASN A 148 27.00 -23.45 -4.55
CA ASN A 148 26.51 -24.15 -5.73
C ASN A 148 26.07 -23.15 -6.82
N LEU A 149 25.36 -22.08 -6.44
CA LEU A 149 24.92 -21.06 -7.38
C LEU A 149 26.10 -20.31 -8.02
N GLN A 150 27.18 -20.09 -7.27
CA GLN A 150 28.39 -19.44 -7.78
C GLN A 150 29.18 -20.37 -8.72
N ASN A 151 29.39 -21.62 -8.35
CA ASN A 151 30.21 -22.55 -9.12
C ASN A 151 29.52 -23.02 -10.40
N ASP A 152 28.23 -23.37 -10.33
CA ASP A 152 27.55 -24.12 -11.39
C ASP A 152 26.49 -23.30 -12.12
N TYR A 153 25.94 -22.26 -11.47
CA TYR A 153 24.79 -21.51 -11.99
C TYR A 153 25.08 -20.02 -12.21
N GLY A 154 26.35 -19.68 -12.32
CA GLY A 154 26.84 -18.39 -12.81
C GLY A 154 26.50 -17.20 -11.96
N LEU A 155 26.24 -17.38 -10.67
CA LEU A 155 26.11 -16.29 -9.71
C LEU A 155 27.50 -15.67 -9.44
N ARG A 156 27.60 -14.35 -9.53
CA ARG A 156 28.88 -13.60 -9.44
C ARG A 156 29.01 -12.76 -8.18
N THR A 157 27.99 -12.75 -7.31
CA THR A 157 27.95 -11.88 -6.14
C THR A 157 27.58 -12.66 -4.87
N SER A 158 28.04 -12.17 -3.73
CA SER A 158 27.65 -12.59 -2.38
C SER A 158 27.31 -11.38 -1.48
N GLY A 159 27.23 -10.19 -2.09
CA GLY A 159 26.94 -8.93 -1.39
C GLY A 159 25.55 -8.90 -0.75
N ILE A 160 25.26 -7.84 -0.04
CA ILE A 160 23.92 -7.62 0.54
C ILE A 160 22.86 -7.50 -0.57
N TRP A 161 21.62 -7.83 -0.26
CA TRP A 161 20.55 -7.96 -1.27
C TRP A 161 20.40 -6.72 -2.17
N HIS A 162 20.55 -5.51 -1.64
CA HIS A 162 20.35 -4.28 -2.43
C HIS A 162 21.54 -3.96 -3.36
N GLU A 163 22.68 -4.60 -3.18
CA GLU A 163 23.79 -4.58 -4.13
C GLU A 163 23.68 -5.75 -5.11
N ALA A 164 23.25 -6.92 -4.59
CA ALA A 164 23.15 -8.15 -5.36
C ALA A 164 22.05 -8.08 -6.43
N PHE A 165 20.88 -7.56 -6.10
CA PHE A 165 19.72 -7.49 -7.01
C PHE A 165 19.85 -6.30 -7.98
N ASP A 166 20.72 -6.43 -8.96
CA ASP A 166 21.09 -5.38 -9.91
C ASP A 166 20.00 -5.04 -10.97
N ASN A 167 18.91 -5.82 -11.02
CA ASN A 167 17.75 -5.55 -11.88
C ASN A 167 16.62 -4.77 -11.16
N LEU A 168 16.86 -4.28 -9.96
CA LEU A 168 15.94 -3.37 -9.28
C LEU A 168 16.24 -1.92 -9.67
N SER A 169 15.17 -1.14 -9.89
CA SER A 169 15.33 0.30 -10.04
C SER A 169 15.85 0.93 -8.74
N ILE A 170 16.52 2.06 -8.84
CA ILE A 170 17.01 2.80 -7.67
C ILE A 170 15.85 3.15 -6.72
N TYR A 171 14.71 3.53 -7.26
CA TYR A 171 13.52 3.89 -6.47
C TYR A 171 12.92 2.71 -5.70
N GLU A 172 12.85 1.51 -6.31
CA GLU A 172 12.38 0.30 -5.62
C GLU A 172 13.34 -0.10 -4.51
N ARG A 173 14.64 0.01 -4.78
CA ARG A 173 15.70 -0.31 -3.82
C ARG A 173 15.68 0.62 -2.60
N GLU A 174 15.65 1.93 -2.83
CA GLU A 174 15.59 2.94 -1.77
C GLU A 174 14.32 2.81 -0.92
N TYR A 175 13.19 2.60 -1.57
CA TYR A 175 11.93 2.39 -0.86
C TYR A 175 11.97 1.13 0.00
N MET A 176 12.48 0.01 -0.53
CA MET A 176 12.61 -1.23 0.24
C MET A 176 13.56 -1.08 1.43
N ILE A 177 14.67 -0.36 1.27
CA ILE A 177 15.58 -0.03 2.36
C ILE A 177 14.88 0.82 3.43
N ALA A 178 14.09 1.81 3.02
CA ALA A 178 13.33 2.66 3.93
C ALA A 178 12.31 1.87 4.74
N LEU A 179 11.56 0.96 4.11
CA LEU A 179 10.61 0.06 4.76
C LEU A 179 11.30 -0.81 5.83
N LEU A 180 12.43 -1.45 5.47
CA LEU A 180 13.17 -2.31 6.40
C LEU A 180 13.77 -1.51 7.57
N ARG A 181 14.28 -0.31 7.33
CA ARG A 181 14.78 0.59 8.40
C ARG A 181 13.70 1.01 9.38
N ARG A 182 12.47 1.17 8.91
CA ARG A 182 11.31 1.47 9.78
C ARG A 182 10.79 0.24 10.52
N GLY A 183 11.19 -0.95 10.14
CA GLY A 183 10.68 -2.19 10.71
C GLY A 183 9.23 -2.48 10.26
N GLU A 184 8.85 -2.04 9.06
CA GLU A 184 7.54 -2.37 8.49
C GLU A 184 7.41 -3.88 8.30
N LYS A 185 6.26 -4.42 8.69
CA LYS A 185 5.96 -5.86 8.63
C LYS A 185 5.45 -6.24 7.23
N LEU A 186 6.38 -6.50 6.32
CA LEU A 186 6.08 -6.73 4.90
C LEU A 186 5.34 -8.05 4.62
N THR A 187 5.25 -8.95 5.59
CA THR A 187 4.48 -10.21 5.50
C THR A 187 3.02 -10.05 5.93
N GLU A 188 2.69 -8.95 6.58
CA GLU A 188 1.33 -8.59 6.98
C GLU A 188 0.68 -7.68 5.94
N GLU A 189 -0.63 -7.42 6.10
CA GLU A 189 -1.33 -6.44 5.26
C GLU A 189 -0.76 -5.03 5.48
N PRO A 190 -0.63 -4.24 4.40
CA PRO A 190 -0.16 -2.86 4.51
C PRO A 190 -1.07 -2.04 5.42
N ARG A 191 -0.49 -1.41 6.43
CA ARG A 191 -1.22 -0.59 7.40
C ARG A 191 -1.71 0.75 6.85
N VAL A 192 -1.17 1.22 5.73
CA VAL A 192 -1.64 2.41 5.00
C VAL A 192 -2.36 1.96 3.74
N ARG A 193 -3.64 2.27 3.62
CA ARG A 193 -4.47 1.89 2.48
C ARG A 193 -4.90 3.12 1.71
N LEU A 194 -4.57 3.19 0.42
CA LEU A 194 -4.93 4.27 -0.48
C LEU A 194 -6.08 3.81 -1.38
N SER A 195 -7.18 4.55 -1.39
CA SER A 195 -8.38 4.16 -2.13
C SER A 195 -9.15 5.39 -2.62
N THR A 196 -10.03 5.19 -3.59
CA THR A 196 -11.04 6.20 -3.87
C THR A 196 -12.18 6.10 -2.87
N ILE A 197 -12.90 7.22 -2.65
CA ILE A 197 -14.08 7.27 -1.78
C ILE A 197 -15.07 6.18 -2.18
N HIS A 198 -15.35 6.01 -3.48
CA HIS A 198 -16.28 4.99 -3.98
C HIS A 198 -15.85 3.55 -3.68
N ALA A 199 -14.57 3.24 -3.84
CA ALA A 199 -14.04 1.89 -3.60
C ALA A 199 -13.90 1.56 -2.10
N ALA A 200 -13.96 2.57 -1.25
CA ALA A 200 -13.89 2.42 0.21
C ALA A 200 -15.26 2.28 0.88
N LYS A 201 -16.35 2.40 0.12
CA LYS A 201 -17.70 2.31 0.67
C LYS A 201 -17.87 1.06 1.55
N GLY A 202 -18.32 1.25 2.78
CA GLY A 202 -18.52 0.17 3.77
C GLY A 202 -17.26 -0.33 4.46
N LYS A 203 -16.08 0.24 4.18
CA LYS A 203 -14.85 -0.08 4.91
C LYS A 203 -14.73 0.75 6.19
N GLU A 204 -13.96 0.23 7.12
CA GLU A 204 -13.66 0.87 8.40
C GLU A 204 -12.15 0.93 8.61
N CYS A 205 -11.69 1.96 9.33
CA CYS A 205 -10.30 2.12 9.70
C CYS A 205 -10.18 2.98 10.97
N GLN A 206 -9.12 2.75 11.75
CA GLN A 206 -8.85 3.53 12.95
C GLN A 206 -8.61 5.02 12.63
N HIS A 207 -7.82 5.30 11.59
CA HIS A 207 -7.56 6.64 11.11
C HIS A 207 -7.99 6.77 9.65
N VAL A 208 -8.78 7.79 9.35
CA VAL A 208 -9.21 8.07 7.97
C VAL A 208 -8.75 9.46 7.60
N VAL A 209 -8.09 9.58 6.46
CA VAL A 209 -7.74 10.85 5.83
C VAL A 209 -8.61 11.01 4.59
N LEU A 210 -9.40 12.07 4.55
CA LEU A 210 -10.21 12.41 3.40
C LEU A 210 -9.60 13.62 2.68
N LEU A 211 -9.10 13.41 1.45
CA LEU A 211 -8.67 14.49 0.59
C LEU A 211 -9.90 15.15 -0.03
N THR A 212 -10.04 16.44 0.21
CA THR A 212 -11.19 17.22 -0.30
C THR A 212 -10.93 17.84 -1.68
N ASP A 213 -9.73 17.63 -2.23
CA ASP A 213 -9.39 18.08 -3.58
C ASP A 213 -10.26 17.39 -4.64
N LEU A 214 -10.67 18.19 -5.63
CA LEU A 214 -11.45 17.74 -6.76
C LEU A 214 -10.62 17.81 -8.05
N SER A 215 -10.83 16.85 -8.94
CA SER A 215 -10.34 16.99 -10.31
C SER A 215 -11.08 18.14 -11.01
N ARG A 216 -10.48 18.73 -12.04
CA ARG A 216 -11.14 19.77 -12.84
C ARG A 216 -12.52 19.33 -13.34
N LYS A 217 -12.62 18.07 -13.77
CA LYS A 217 -13.90 17.48 -14.22
C LYS A 217 -14.92 17.41 -13.08
N ALA A 218 -14.53 16.89 -11.91
CA ALA A 218 -15.40 16.80 -10.75
C ALA A 218 -15.82 18.20 -10.26
N TRP A 219 -14.90 19.16 -10.26
CA TRP A 219 -15.21 20.55 -9.95
C TRP A 219 -16.28 21.14 -10.90
N THR A 220 -16.11 20.96 -12.20
CA THR A 220 -17.09 21.43 -13.19
C THR A 220 -18.44 20.76 -13.01
N GLN A 221 -18.47 19.45 -12.74
CA GLN A 221 -19.71 18.72 -12.46
C GLN A 221 -20.39 19.21 -11.18
N MET A 222 -19.62 19.50 -10.12
CA MET A 222 -20.15 20.03 -8.86
C MET A 222 -20.87 21.39 -9.05
N GLN A 223 -20.43 22.25 -9.98
CA GLN A 223 -21.10 23.51 -10.28
C GLN A 223 -22.53 23.30 -10.84
N VAL A 224 -22.77 22.15 -11.47
CA VAL A 224 -24.07 21.82 -12.09
C VAL A 224 -24.88 20.85 -11.21
N HIS A 225 -24.20 19.94 -10.52
CA HIS A 225 -24.80 18.86 -9.75
C HIS A 225 -24.13 18.75 -8.35
N GLU A 226 -24.19 19.80 -7.53
CA GLU A 226 -23.58 19.84 -6.19
C GLU A 226 -24.00 18.63 -5.32
N ASN A 227 -25.26 18.25 -5.37
CA ASN A 227 -25.80 17.16 -4.56
C ASN A 227 -25.11 15.82 -4.81
N ASP A 228 -24.61 15.53 -6.00
CA ASP A 228 -23.97 14.25 -6.32
C ASP A 228 -22.57 14.17 -5.71
N GLU A 229 -21.82 15.27 -5.67
CA GLU A 229 -20.53 15.31 -5.01
C GLU A 229 -20.69 15.29 -3.49
N LEU A 230 -21.68 15.99 -2.93
CA LEU A 230 -22.00 15.91 -1.49
C LEU A 230 -22.34 14.48 -1.07
N ARG A 231 -23.13 13.74 -1.87
CA ARG A 231 -23.42 12.33 -1.63
C ARG A 231 -22.16 11.47 -1.66
N THR A 232 -21.24 11.77 -2.57
CA THR A 232 -19.95 11.04 -2.65
C THR A 232 -19.12 11.22 -1.38
N PHE A 233 -19.03 12.43 -0.85
CA PHE A 233 -18.29 12.69 0.39
C PHE A 233 -18.98 12.16 1.65
N TYR A 234 -20.29 12.01 1.64
CA TYR A 234 -21.05 11.47 2.77
C TYR A 234 -20.88 9.95 2.92
N VAL A 235 -20.73 9.21 1.83
CA VAL A 235 -20.62 7.74 1.81
C VAL A 235 -19.30 7.24 2.34
#